data_6c8c567dd5afb59b6afc46cb8c83f15b
#
_entry.id   6c8c567dd5afb59b6afc46cb8c83f15b
#
_cell.length_a   1.000
_cell.length_b   1.000
_cell.length_c   1.000
_cell.angle_alpha   90.00
_cell.angle_beta   90.00
_cell.angle_gamma   90.00
#
_symmetry.space_group_name_H-M   'P 1'
#
loop_
_entity.id
_entity.type
_entity.pdbx_description
1 polymer ?
#
loop_
_entity_poly.entity_id
_entity_poly.type
_entity_poly.pdbx_seq_one_letter_code
_entity_poly.pdbx_strand_id
1 'polypeptide(L)'
;MERFLQLSDDNCDVDQSVKYTEQMEDCNIQILTCSITSNVFHALRRQLIRNDRKPLIMFNSKKLLKFKGANRPVSEIVAGTEFQPVLADELGNNPKDVKKVFICNGQFYYELKAKR
;
A
#
# COMPACT_ATOMS: atom_id res chain seq x y z
N MET A 1 -11.49 -9.79 3.24
CA MET A 1 -10.20 -9.35 3.84
C MET A 1 -9.98 -9.98 5.20
N GLU A 2 -10.90 -9.82 6.14
CA GLU A 2 -10.80 -10.30 7.54
C GLU A 2 -10.28 -11.75 7.66
N ARG A 3 -10.89 -12.71 6.95
CA ARG A 3 -10.45 -14.11 6.99
C ARG A 3 -8.98 -14.31 6.64
N PHE A 4 -8.45 -13.57 5.67
CA PHE A 4 -7.05 -13.66 5.30
C PHE A 4 -6.13 -13.01 6.34
N LEU A 5 -6.57 -11.91 6.96
CA LEU A 5 -5.85 -11.30 8.08
C LEU A 5 -5.79 -12.24 9.29
N GLN A 6 -6.88 -13.00 9.56
CA GLN A 6 -6.90 -14.02 10.62
C GLN A 6 -6.00 -15.23 10.32
N LEU A 7 -5.74 -15.52 9.04
CA LEU A 7 -4.82 -16.58 8.62
C LEU A 7 -3.36 -16.13 8.58
N SER A 8 -3.11 -14.83 8.65
CA SER A 8 -1.77 -14.28 8.77
C SER A 8 -1.24 -14.52 10.18
N ASP A 9 0.01 -14.95 10.27
CA ASP A 9 0.75 -15.09 11.53
C ASP A 9 1.59 -13.84 11.86
N ASP A 10 1.17 -12.69 11.34
CA ASP A 10 1.82 -11.42 11.62
C ASP A 10 1.81 -11.13 13.13
N ASN A 11 3.00 -10.92 13.68
CA ASN A 11 3.16 -10.65 15.11
C ASN A 11 2.90 -9.17 15.40
N CYS A 12 1.74 -8.87 16.00
CA CYS A 12 1.35 -7.50 16.36
C CYS A 12 2.15 -6.94 17.57
N ASP A 13 2.84 -7.79 18.32
CA ASP A 13 3.59 -7.42 19.53
C ASP A 13 5.07 -7.10 19.23
N VAL A 14 5.44 -7.05 17.96
CA VAL A 14 6.83 -6.72 17.58
C VAL A 14 7.14 -5.28 17.94
N ASP A 15 8.23 -5.11 18.67
CA ASP A 15 8.79 -3.80 19.01
C ASP A 15 9.00 -2.97 17.73
N GLN A 16 8.61 -1.70 17.76
CA GLN A 16 8.78 -0.74 16.66
C GLN A 16 10.25 -0.56 16.22
N SER A 17 11.20 -1.09 16.98
CA SER A 17 12.62 -1.15 16.63
C SER A 17 12.94 -2.17 15.53
N VAL A 18 12.09 -3.18 15.32
CA VAL A 18 12.29 -4.19 14.28
C VAL A 18 11.99 -3.58 12.92
N LYS A 19 12.94 -3.69 12.00
CA LYS A 19 12.77 -3.15 10.66
C LYS A 19 11.59 -3.81 9.96
N TYR A 20 10.78 -3.02 9.31
CA TYR A 20 9.62 -3.47 8.53
C TYR A 20 9.95 -4.62 7.56
N THR A 21 11.18 -4.65 7.03
CA THR A 21 11.66 -5.72 6.16
C THR A 21 11.76 -7.07 6.87
N GLU A 22 12.18 -7.09 8.13
CA GLU A 22 12.31 -8.30 8.95
C GLU A 22 10.93 -8.87 9.30
N GLN A 23 9.98 -8.03 9.69
CA GLN A 23 8.59 -8.46 9.93
C GLN A 23 7.97 -9.10 8.68
N MET A 24 8.25 -8.55 7.50
CA MET A 24 7.74 -9.11 6.25
C MET A 24 8.37 -10.45 5.87
N GLU A 25 9.58 -10.73 6.34
CA GLU A 25 10.26 -12.01 6.13
C GLU A 25 9.68 -13.11 7.02
N ASP A 26 9.17 -12.77 8.19
CA ASP A 26 8.61 -13.73 9.14
C ASP A 26 7.17 -14.13 8.81
N CYS A 27 6.34 -13.23 8.26
CA CYS A 27 4.93 -13.54 8.01
C CYS A 27 4.73 -14.64 6.95
N ASN A 28 3.73 -15.52 7.15
CA ASN A 28 3.41 -16.64 6.26
C ASN A 28 2.75 -16.20 4.93
N ILE A 29 1.94 -15.15 4.95
CA ILE A 29 1.25 -14.57 3.79
C ILE A 29 1.34 -13.05 3.82
N GLN A 30 1.33 -12.44 2.64
CA GLN A 30 1.32 -10.99 2.49
C GLN A 30 -0.05 -10.53 2.00
N ILE A 31 -0.61 -9.51 2.65
CA ILE A 31 -1.93 -8.96 2.32
C ILE A 31 -1.78 -7.49 1.98
N LEU A 32 -2.20 -7.11 0.79
CA LEU A 32 -2.06 -5.76 0.26
C LEU A 32 -3.37 -5.18 -0.26
N THR A 33 -3.52 -3.87 -0.09
CA THR A 33 -4.53 -3.05 -0.77
C THR A 33 -3.83 -1.83 -1.35
N CYS A 34 -3.63 -1.81 -2.66
CA CYS A 34 -2.93 -0.72 -3.34
C CYS A 34 -3.92 0.35 -3.79
N SER A 35 -3.60 1.62 -3.54
CA SER A 35 -4.42 2.77 -3.97
C SER A 35 -4.01 3.32 -5.33
N ILE A 36 -2.76 3.14 -5.76
CA ILE A 36 -2.20 3.67 -7.01
C ILE A 36 -1.55 2.56 -7.84
N THR A 37 -1.48 2.77 -9.15
CA THR A 37 -0.94 1.76 -10.10
C THR A 37 0.54 1.50 -9.91
N SER A 38 1.35 2.51 -9.57
CA SER A 38 2.78 2.32 -9.31
C SER A 38 3.04 1.38 -8.13
N ASN A 39 2.25 1.47 -7.05
CA ASN A 39 2.36 0.54 -5.93
C ASN A 39 1.99 -0.90 -6.30
N VAL A 40 1.03 -1.12 -7.21
CA VAL A 40 0.73 -2.46 -7.74
C VAL A 40 1.94 -3.05 -8.46
N PHE A 41 2.57 -2.25 -9.33
CA PHE A 41 3.79 -2.64 -10.03
C PHE A 41 4.91 -3.01 -9.05
N HIS A 42 5.18 -2.16 -8.06
CA HIS A 42 6.25 -2.41 -7.08
C HIS A 42 5.97 -3.60 -6.18
N ALA A 43 4.70 -3.85 -5.82
CA ALA A 43 4.31 -5.04 -5.06
C ALA A 43 4.61 -6.33 -5.85
N LEU A 44 4.26 -6.38 -7.14
CA LEU A 44 4.54 -7.51 -8.01
C LEU A 44 6.04 -7.67 -8.26
N ARG A 45 6.75 -6.57 -8.53
CA ARG A 45 8.22 -6.58 -8.70
C ARG A 45 8.91 -7.14 -7.46
N ARG A 46 8.53 -6.67 -6.27
CA ARG A 46 9.04 -7.16 -4.99
C ARG A 46 8.83 -8.67 -4.83
N GLN A 47 7.63 -9.15 -5.17
CA GLN A 47 7.27 -10.56 -5.08
C GLN A 47 8.15 -11.46 -5.97
N LEU A 48 8.61 -10.93 -7.10
CA LEU A 48 9.50 -11.65 -8.02
C LEU A 48 10.98 -11.64 -7.60
N ILE A 49 11.42 -10.52 -7.01
CA ILE A 49 12.84 -10.32 -6.66
C ILE A 49 13.20 -11.04 -5.36
N ARG A 50 12.25 -11.20 -4.44
CA ARG A 50 12.51 -11.87 -3.17
C ARG A 50 12.91 -13.32 -3.35
N ASN A 51 13.79 -13.78 -2.48
CA ASN A 51 14.25 -15.18 -2.44
C ASN A 51 13.19 -16.12 -1.84
N ASP A 52 12.35 -15.63 -0.95
CA ASP A 52 11.25 -16.35 -0.34
C ASP A 52 10.01 -16.39 -1.28
N ARG A 53 9.29 -17.51 -1.26
CA ARG A 53 8.07 -17.72 -2.06
C ARG A 53 6.84 -17.80 -1.15
N LYS A 54 6.35 -16.63 -0.71
CA LYS A 54 5.17 -16.51 0.13
C LYS A 54 3.97 -16.01 -0.69
N PRO A 55 2.74 -16.49 -0.42
CA PRO A 55 1.55 -16.02 -1.11
C PRO A 55 1.33 -14.51 -0.93
N LEU A 56 0.96 -13.84 -2.00
CA LEU A 56 0.55 -12.43 -2.01
C LEU A 56 -0.93 -12.35 -2.32
N ILE A 57 -1.71 -11.87 -1.37
CA ILE A 57 -3.15 -11.65 -1.49
C ILE A 57 -3.41 -10.15 -1.71
N MET A 58 -3.93 -9.79 -2.89
CA MET A 58 -4.23 -8.41 -3.23
C MET A 58 -5.73 -8.15 -3.23
N PHE A 59 -6.18 -7.25 -2.36
CA PHE A 59 -7.57 -6.77 -2.32
C PHE A 59 -7.69 -5.46 -3.08
N ASN A 60 -8.37 -5.50 -4.22
CA ASN A 60 -8.62 -4.31 -5.02
C ASN A 60 -10.10 -4.16 -5.39
N SER A 61 -10.57 -2.92 -5.41
CA SER A 61 -11.88 -2.62 -5.97
C SER A 61 -11.86 -2.77 -7.49
N LYS A 62 -12.87 -3.45 -8.06
CA LYS A 62 -13.04 -3.53 -9.52
C LYS A 62 -13.16 -2.16 -10.20
N LYS A 63 -13.68 -1.15 -9.48
CA LYS A 63 -13.76 0.23 -9.96
C LYS A 63 -12.38 0.84 -10.18
N LEU A 64 -11.42 0.57 -9.29
CA LEU A 64 -10.05 1.10 -9.41
C LEU A 64 -9.30 0.56 -10.62
N LEU A 65 -9.57 -0.66 -11.06
CA LEU A 65 -8.91 -1.24 -12.23
C LEU A 65 -9.14 -0.43 -13.53
N LYS A 66 -10.24 0.33 -13.59
CA LYS A 66 -10.61 1.17 -14.75
C LYS A 66 -10.58 2.66 -14.44
N PHE A 67 -10.23 3.04 -13.23
CA PHE A 67 -10.27 4.43 -12.77
C PHE A 67 -9.01 5.18 -13.18
N LYS A 68 -9.14 6.09 -14.15
CA LYS A 68 -8.01 6.88 -14.66
C LYS A 68 -7.29 7.72 -13.59
N GLY A 69 -7.99 8.15 -12.55
CA GLY A 69 -7.41 8.90 -11.44
C GLY A 69 -6.41 8.11 -10.58
N ALA A 70 -6.40 6.77 -10.69
CA ALA A 70 -5.41 5.92 -10.03
C ALA A 70 -4.13 5.71 -10.85
N ASN A 71 -4.11 6.16 -12.11
CA ASN A 71 -2.95 6.02 -12.98
C ASN A 71 -1.83 6.95 -12.50
N ARG A 72 -0.62 6.43 -12.55
CA ARG A 72 0.60 7.17 -12.18
C ARG A 72 1.56 7.23 -13.37
N PRO A 73 2.40 8.27 -13.43
CA PRO A 73 3.37 8.41 -14.51
C PRO A 73 4.40 7.26 -14.48
N VAL A 74 4.95 6.95 -15.65
CA VAL A 74 5.98 5.91 -15.81
C VAL A 74 7.22 6.20 -14.96
N SER A 75 7.51 7.47 -14.69
CA SER A 75 8.62 7.89 -13.82
C SER A 75 8.56 7.29 -12.40
N GLU A 76 7.40 6.84 -11.94
CA GLU A 76 7.25 6.18 -10.64
C GLU A 76 7.55 4.68 -10.65
N ILE A 77 7.81 4.09 -11.82
CA ILE A 77 8.11 2.65 -11.98
C ILE A 77 9.47 2.37 -12.62
N VAL A 78 10.29 3.40 -12.85
CA VAL A 78 11.64 3.27 -13.38
C VAL A 78 12.65 2.81 -12.33
N ALA A 79 13.88 2.58 -12.76
CA ALA A 79 14.97 2.21 -11.86
C ALA A 79 15.16 3.25 -10.73
N GLY A 80 15.38 2.76 -9.51
CA GLY A 80 15.54 3.61 -8.32
C GLY A 80 14.24 3.99 -7.63
N THR A 81 13.08 3.59 -8.17
CA THR A 81 11.78 3.79 -7.49
C THR A 81 11.35 2.54 -6.72
N GLU A 82 10.53 2.73 -5.70
CA GLU A 82 10.12 1.66 -4.79
C GLU A 82 8.64 1.77 -4.37
N PHE A 83 8.15 0.75 -3.69
CA PHE A 83 6.83 0.76 -3.10
C PHE A 83 6.72 1.85 -2.04
N GLN A 84 5.67 2.68 -2.13
CA GLN A 84 5.40 3.72 -1.15
C GLN A 84 4.36 3.23 -0.13
N PRO A 85 4.78 2.92 1.11
CA PRO A 85 3.86 2.44 2.14
C PRO A 85 2.86 3.51 2.58
N VAL A 86 3.25 4.77 2.51
CA VAL A 86 2.41 5.92 2.82
C VAL A 86 2.41 6.88 1.64
N LEU A 87 1.22 7.21 1.14
CA LEU A 87 1.02 8.23 0.12
C LEU A 87 0.69 9.55 0.81
N ALA A 88 1.57 10.53 0.68
CA ALA A 88 1.35 11.86 1.23
C ALA A 88 0.18 12.57 0.54
N ASP A 89 -0.43 13.54 1.23
CA ASP A 89 -1.45 14.40 0.66
C ASP A 89 -0.84 15.29 -0.45
N GLU A 90 -1.42 15.23 -1.64
CA GLU A 90 -0.96 15.99 -2.81
C GLU A 90 -1.14 17.52 -2.67
N LEU A 91 -2.00 17.97 -1.77
CA LEU A 91 -2.33 19.40 -1.63
C LEU A 91 -1.30 20.21 -0.83
N GLY A 92 -0.31 19.53 -0.22
CA GLY A 92 0.80 20.22 0.46
C GLY A 92 0.35 21.23 1.54
N ASN A 93 -0.68 20.90 2.30
CA ASN A 93 -1.19 21.81 3.33
C ASN A 93 -0.12 22.14 4.38
N ASN A 94 -0.17 23.36 4.90
CA ASN A 94 0.63 23.73 6.06
C ASN A 94 0.18 22.84 7.25
N PRO A 95 1.09 22.11 7.91
CA PRO A 95 0.73 21.24 9.04
C PRO A 95 -0.02 21.96 10.17
N LYS A 96 0.21 23.27 10.33
CA LYS A 96 -0.45 24.10 11.36
C LYS A 96 -1.95 24.32 11.09
N ASP A 97 -2.38 24.21 9.83
CA ASP A 97 -3.77 24.44 9.42
C ASP A 97 -4.57 23.14 9.36
N VAL A 98 -3.91 21.98 9.53
CA VAL A 98 -4.54 20.67 9.49
C VAL A 98 -5.30 20.41 10.79
N LYS A 99 -6.63 20.34 10.71
CA LYS A 99 -7.50 20.05 11.85
C LYS A 99 -7.82 18.57 12.02
N LYS A 100 -7.85 17.81 10.91
CA LYS A 100 -8.15 16.38 10.90
C LYS A 100 -7.31 15.67 9.83
N VAL A 101 -6.85 14.47 10.15
CA VAL A 101 -6.16 13.57 9.23
C VAL A 101 -6.99 12.30 9.09
N PHE A 102 -7.24 11.89 7.85
CA PHE A 102 -7.88 10.63 7.52
C PHE A 102 -6.85 9.68 6.92
N ILE A 103 -6.64 8.55 7.59
CA ILE A 103 -5.81 7.47 7.05
C ILE A 103 -6.74 6.48 6.35
N CYS A 104 -6.57 6.32 5.05
CA CYS A 104 -7.43 5.47 4.22
C CYS A 104 -6.66 4.87 3.06
N ASN A 105 -7.24 3.86 2.39
CA ASN A 105 -6.64 3.20 1.25
C ASN A 105 -7.68 2.89 0.15
N GLY A 106 -7.18 2.47 -1.01
CA GLY A 106 -7.98 1.96 -2.09
C GLY A 106 -9.01 2.97 -2.61
N GLN A 107 -10.21 2.48 -2.92
CA GLN A 107 -11.29 3.29 -3.49
C GLN A 107 -11.73 4.43 -2.56
N PHE A 108 -11.72 4.21 -1.26
CA PHE A 108 -12.18 5.18 -0.27
C PHE A 108 -11.36 6.48 -0.30
N TYR A 109 -10.06 6.38 -0.56
CA TYR A 109 -9.21 7.56 -0.79
C TYR A 109 -9.77 8.47 -1.89
N TYR A 110 -10.16 7.92 -3.04
CA TYR A 110 -10.67 8.68 -4.16
C TYR A 110 -12.06 9.27 -3.92
N GLU A 111 -12.89 8.56 -3.17
CA GLU A 111 -14.21 9.06 -2.76
C GLU A 111 -14.09 10.26 -1.82
N LEU A 112 -13.17 10.20 -0.86
CA LEU A 112 -12.88 11.34 0.02
C LEU A 112 -12.27 12.51 -0.76
N LYS A 113 -11.29 12.24 -1.63
CA LYS A 113 -10.67 13.26 -2.48
C LYS A 113 -11.68 13.98 -3.37
N ALA A 114 -12.68 13.29 -3.88
CA ALA A 114 -13.74 13.87 -4.70
C ALA A 114 -14.74 14.74 -3.90
N LYS A 115 -14.81 14.56 -2.59
CA LYS A 115 -15.71 15.32 -1.69
C LYS A 115 -15.01 16.50 -1.01
N ARG A 116 -13.71 16.62 -1.14
CA ARG A 116 -12.90 17.71 -0.60
C ARG A 116 -12.92 18.92 -1.52
#